data_e13ea846b351cf97274fe5493411a26a
#
_entry.id   e13ea846b351cf97274fe5493411a26a
#
_cell.length_a   1.000
_cell.length_b   1.000
_cell.length_c   1.000
_cell.angle_alpha   90.00
_cell.angle_beta   90.00
_cell.angle_gamma   90.00
#
_symmetry.space_group_name_H-M   'P 1'
#
loop_
_entity.id
_entity.type
_entity.pdbx_description
1 polymer ?
#
loop_
_entity_poly.entity_id
_entity_poly.type
_entity_poly.pdbx_seq_one_letter_code
_entity_poly.pdbx_strand_id
1 'polypeptide(L)' 'MSKRETIITTAMTLFNQKSYTSIGVDKIIAESKVAKMTFYKYFSSKEVLIEECLRRRILEVQTSLLDKVNSVDDPLN' A
#
# COMPACT_ATOMS: atom_id res chain seq x y z
N MET A 1 15.15 0.47 -1.82
CA MET A 1 13.77 -0.04 -1.81
C MET A 1 13.55 -0.96 -2.99
N SER A 2 12.88 -2.07 -2.78
CA SER A 2 12.66 -3.01 -3.86
C SER A 2 11.62 -2.47 -4.84
N LYS A 3 11.59 -3.04 -6.04
CA LYS A 3 10.60 -2.61 -7.02
C LYS A 3 9.19 -2.93 -6.55
N ARG A 4 9.04 -4.03 -5.83
CA ARG A 4 7.73 -4.39 -5.27
C ARG A 4 7.26 -3.30 -4.30
N GLU A 5 8.14 -2.85 -3.42
CA GLU A 5 7.79 -1.79 -2.47
C GLU A 5 7.50 -0.48 -3.18
N THR A 6 8.25 -0.17 -4.22
CA THR A 6 8.01 1.04 -5.01
C THR A 6 6.62 1.01 -5.62
N ILE A 7 6.20 -0.14 -6.15
CA ILE A 7 4.88 -0.27 -6.74
C ILE A 7 3.80 -0.08 -5.68
N ILE A 8 3.96 -0.71 -4.52
CA ILE A 8 2.97 -0.61 -3.45
C ILE A 8 2.86 0.82 -2.95
N THR A 9 3.98 1.46 -2.68
CA THR A 9 4.00 2.83 -2.16
C THR A 9 3.37 3.79 -3.17
N THR A 10 3.71 3.63 -4.45
CA THR A 10 3.16 4.48 -5.50
C THR A 10 1.65 4.29 -5.60
N ALA A 11 1.22 3.02 -5.58
CA ALA A 11 -0.21 2.72 -5.67
C ALA A 11 -0.97 3.30 -4.49
N MET A 12 -0.44 3.18 -3.29
CA MET A 12 -1.09 3.72 -2.10
C MET A 12 -1.23 5.23 -2.19
N THR A 13 -0.20 5.89 -2.67
CA THR A 13 -0.25 7.35 -2.85
C THR A 13 -1.35 7.73 -3.84
N LEU A 14 -1.41 7.02 -4.96
CA LEU A 14 -2.41 7.33 -5.97
C LEU A 14 -3.83 7.04 -5.47
N PHE A 15 -4.00 5.94 -4.76
CA PHE A 15 -5.31 5.57 -4.24
C PHE A 15 -5.77 6.53 -3.14
N ASN A 16 -4.84 7.17 -2.44
CA ASN A 16 -5.22 8.19 -1.47
C ASN A 16 -5.73 9.46 -2.14
N GLN A 17 -5.24 9.73 -3.34
CA GLN A 17 -5.66 10.92 -4.07
C GLN A 17 -6.94 10.69 -4.84
N LYS A 18 -7.17 9.46 -5.30
CA LYS A 18 -8.34 9.13 -6.10
C LYS A 18 -8.84 7.76 -5.70
N SER A 19 -10.05 7.43 -6.13
CA SER A 19 -10.61 6.12 -5.77
C SER A 19 -9.89 5.00 -6.50
N TYR A 20 -10.04 3.79 -5.99
CA TYR A 20 -9.42 2.62 -6.60
C TYR A 20 -9.88 2.43 -8.04
N THR A 21 -11.13 2.76 -8.33
CA THR A 21 -11.66 2.56 -9.67
C THR A 21 -11.16 3.61 -10.65
N SER A 22 -10.71 4.76 -10.16
CA SER A 22 -10.22 5.83 -11.01
C SER A 22 -8.76 5.63 -11.46
N ILE A 23 -8.03 4.79 -10.75
CA ILE A 23 -6.62 4.58 -11.06
C ILE A 23 -6.45 3.27 -11.79
N GLY A 24 -5.95 3.32 -13.02
CA GLY A 24 -5.69 2.11 -13.79
C GLY A 24 -4.29 1.58 -13.58
N VAL A 25 -4.09 0.33 -13.96
CA VAL A 25 -2.78 -0.29 -13.84
C VAL A 25 -1.72 0.47 -14.62
N ASP A 26 -2.08 0.97 -15.82
CA ASP A 26 -1.12 1.70 -16.63
C ASP A 26 -0.60 2.95 -15.90
N LYS A 27 -1.48 3.62 -15.17
CA LYS A 27 -1.07 4.78 -14.41
C LYS A 27 -0.10 4.39 -13.29
N ILE A 28 -0.38 3.29 -12.62
CA ILE A 28 0.47 2.81 -11.55
C ILE A 28 1.85 2.44 -12.10
N ILE A 29 1.89 1.75 -13.23
CA ILE A 29 3.13 1.36 -13.86
C ILE A 29 3.95 2.60 -14.22
N ALA A 30 3.30 3.58 -14.83
CA ALA A 30 3.97 4.80 -15.25
C ALA A 30 4.53 5.58 -14.05
N GLU A 31 3.74 5.72 -13.01
CA GLU A 31 4.17 6.49 -11.84
C GLU A 31 5.25 5.78 -11.03
N SER A 32 5.21 4.46 -10.99
CA SER A 32 6.21 3.71 -10.25
C SER A 32 7.49 3.54 -11.05
N LYS A 33 7.46 3.89 -12.33
CA LYS A 33 8.63 3.85 -13.20
C LYS A 33 9.24 2.45 -13.31
N VAL A 34 8.40 1.44 -13.35
CA VAL A 34 8.85 0.07 -13.55
C VAL A 34 8.35 -0.42 -14.90
N ALA A 35 8.96 -1.46 -15.42
CA ALA A 35 8.50 -2.05 -16.66
C ALA A 35 7.19 -2.79 -16.42
N LYS A 36 6.37 -2.87 -17.46
CA LYS A 36 5.09 -3.56 -17.36
C LYS A 36 5.30 -5.02 -16.95
N MET A 37 6.31 -5.68 -17.49
CA MET A 37 6.60 -7.05 -17.12
C MET A 37 6.96 -7.16 -15.66
N THR A 38 7.70 -6.19 -15.13
CA THR A 38 8.09 -6.17 -13.73
C THR A 38 6.86 -6.06 -12.84
N PHE A 39 5.93 -5.20 -13.23
CA PHE A 39 4.70 -5.04 -12.45
C PHE A 39 3.96 -6.37 -12.39
N TYR A 40 3.74 -7.01 -13.52
CA TYR A 40 2.98 -8.25 -13.55
C TYR A 40 3.71 -9.43 -12.93
N LYS A 41 5.02 -9.30 -12.75
CA LYS A 41 5.77 -10.32 -12.05
C LYS A 41 5.39 -10.33 -10.58
N TYR A 42 5.14 -9.17 -10.00
CA TYR A 42 4.81 -9.06 -8.58
C TYR A 42 3.31 -9.06 -8.33
N PHE A 43 2.54 -8.49 -9.24
CA PHE A 43 1.09 -8.38 -9.05
C PHE A 43 0.39 -8.81 -10.33
N SER A 44 -0.26 -9.95 -10.29
CA SER A 44 -0.87 -10.51 -11.49
C SER A 44 -2.07 -9.71 -11.96
N SER A 45 -2.66 -8.89 -11.09
CA SER A 45 -3.79 -8.06 -11.47
C SER A 45 -3.88 -6.85 -10.54
N LYS A 46 -4.72 -5.89 -10.90
CA LYS A 46 -4.95 -4.73 -10.08
C LYS A 46 -5.56 -5.12 -8.74
N GLU A 47 -6.44 -6.11 -8.75
CA GLU A 47 -7.08 -6.58 -7.53
C GLU A 47 -6.06 -7.11 -6.54
N VAL A 48 -5.07 -7.83 -7.01
CA VAL A 48 -4.03 -8.35 -6.14
C VAL A 48 -3.26 -7.21 -5.50
N LEU A 49 -2.98 -6.16 -6.29
CA LEU A 49 -2.28 -4.99 -5.78
C LEU A 49 -3.12 -4.25 -4.75
N ILE A 50 -4.41 -4.09 -5.02
CA ILE A 50 -5.31 -3.41 -4.08
C ILE A 50 -5.36 -4.18 -2.77
N GLU A 51 -5.43 -5.49 -2.85
CA GLU A 51 -5.46 -6.32 -1.66
C GLU A 51 -4.21 -6.11 -0.81
N GLU A 52 -3.07 -6.04 -1.45
CA GLU A 52 -1.83 -5.82 -0.74
C GLU A 52 -1.78 -4.43 -0.09
N CYS A 53 -2.27 -3.42 -0.81
CA CYS A 53 -2.33 -2.06 -0.28
C CYS A 53 -3.24 -1.99 0.95
N LEU A 54 -4.37 -2.65 0.90
CA LEU A 54 -5.31 -2.67 2.01
C LEU A 54 -4.72 -3.39 3.21
N ARG A 55 -4.04 -4.49 2.95
CA ARG A 55 -3.41 -5.24 4.02
C ARG A 55 -2.36 -4.40 4.74
N ARG A 56 -1.55 -3.69 3.97
CA ARG A 56 -0.50 -2.84 4.53
C ARG A 56 -1.10 -1.70 5.33
N ARG A 57 -2.18 -1.11 4.85
CA ARG A 57 -2.85 -0.03 5.54
C ARG A 57 -3.41 -0.50 6.88
N ILE A 58 -3.99 -1.68 6.90
CA ILE A 58 -4.52 -2.24 8.13
C ILE A 58 -3.41 -2.47 9.13
N LEU A 59 -2.28 -2.99 8.68
CA LEU A 59 -1.15 -3.21 9.57
C LEU A 59 -0.63 -1.91 10.17
N GLU A 60 -0.57 -0.86 9.38
CA GLU A 60 -0.13 0.43 9.88
C GLU A 60 -1.07 0.97 10.94
N VAL A 61 -2.36 0.83 10.71
CA VAL A 61 -3.35 1.31 11.67
C VAL A 61 -3.26 0.50 12.96
N GLN A 62 -3.13 -0.80 12.85
CA GLN A 62 -3.02 -1.64 14.01
C GLN A 62 -1.78 -1.33 14.82
N THR A 63 -0.67 -1.09 14.17
CA THR A 63 0.56 -0.75 14.83
C THR A 63 0.41 0.57 15.60
N SER A 64 -0.20 1.55 14.99
CA SER A 64 -0.43 2.83 15.64
C SER A 64 -1.31 2.68 16.86
N LEU A 65 -2.36 1.88 16.77
CA LEU A 65 -3.24 1.67 17.88
C LEU A 65 -2.53 0.96 19.03
N LEU A 66 -1.73 -0.02 18.71
CA LEU A 66 -0.98 -0.74 19.72
C LEU A 66 -0.01 0.18 20.44
N ASP A 67 0.63 1.06 19.70
CA ASP A 67 1.54 2.01 20.30
C ASP A 67 0.81 2.93 21.27
N LYS A 68 -0.35 3.40 20.88
CA LYS A 68 -1.12 4.25 21.74
C LYS A 68 -1.60 3.53 22.98
N VAL A 69 -2.03 2.31 22.82
CA VAL A 69 -2.50 1.53 23.93
C VAL A 69 -1.37 1.29 24.92
N ASN A 70 -0.20 0.99 24.41
CA ASN A 70 0.94 0.77 25.28
C ASN A 70 1.27 2.03 26.07
N SER A 71 1.22 3.15 25.43
CA SER A 71 1.50 4.40 26.10
C SER A 71 0.50 4.69 27.20
N VAL A 72 -0.74 4.45 26.92
CA VAL A 72 -1.77 4.72 27.86
C VAL A 72 -1.75 3.74 29.01
N ASP A 73 -1.38 2.54 28.70
CA ASP A 73 -1.37 1.51 29.63
C ASP A 73 -0.40 1.71 30.72
N ASP A 74 0.68 2.31 30.43
CA ASP A 74 1.65 2.56 31.37
C ASP A 74 1.17 3.13 32.62
N PRO A 75 0.51 4.19 32.58
CA PRO A 75 0.13 4.86 33.77
C PRO A 75 -0.88 4.12 34.52
N LEU A 76 -1.54 3.33 33.88
CA LEU A 76 -2.52 2.69 34.43
C LEU A 76 -2.19 1.95 35.43
N ASN A 77 -1.39 1.67 35.30
CA ASN A 77 -1.15 0.89 36.05
C ASN A 77 -0.37 1.09 36.70
#